data_4d0cd46bee01175a5cc3b2d55f373019
#
_entry.id   4d0cd46bee01175a5cc3b2d55f373019
#
_cell.length_a   1.000
_cell.length_b   1.000
_cell.length_c   1.000
_cell.angle_alpha   90.00
_cell.angle_beta   90.00
_cell.angle_gamma   90.00
#
_symmetry.space_group_name_H-M   'P 1'
#
loop_
_entity.id
_entity.type
_entity.pdbx_description
1 polymer ?
#
loop_
_entity_poly.entity_id
_entity_poly.type
_entity_poly.pdbx_seq_one_letter_code
_entity_poly.pdbx_strand_id
1 'polypeptide(L)'
;MNTDEIREQLKRHEGCVLHAYEDHLGYTTIGYGRLIDERRGGGISQAEADALLTNDIARVVADLERSITCFHRLPEAAQHALVNMGFQLGTSGLLAFENMLAALKAGDWERAAEEALN
;
A
#
# COMPACT_ATOMS: atom_id res chain seq x y z
N MET A 1 -6.10 -24.26 23.29
CA MET A 1 -6.48 -24.53 21.90
C MET A 1 -5.28 -24.24 21.00
N ASN A 2 -5.03 -25.13 20.05
CA ASN A 2 -3.94 -24.94 19.09
C ASN A 2 -4.42 -24.03 17.94
N THR A 3 -4.09 -22.76 18.04
CA THR A 3 -4.52 -21.74 17.07
C THR A 3 -3.89 -21.98 15.69
N ASP A 4 -2.68 -22.47 15.62
CA ASP A 4 -2.01 -22.75 14.35
C ASP A 4 -2.70 -23.90 13.60
N GLU A 5 -3.10 -24.91 14.32
CA GLU A 5 -3.81 -26.06 13.74
C GLU A 5 -5.16 -25.66 13.15
N ILE A 6 -5.95 -24.90 13.88
CA ILE A 6 -7.25 -24.41 13.37
C ILE A 6 -7.06 -23.42 12.21
N ARG A 7 -6.01 -22.60 12.24
CA ARG A 7 -5.68 -21.71 11.14
C ARG A 7 -5.44 -22.49 9.85
N GLU A 8 -4.63 -23.53 9.89
CA GLU A 8 -4.33 -24.36 8.71
C GLU A 8 -5.58 -25.08 8.20
N GLN A 9 -6.43 -25.53 9.10
CA GLN A 9 -7.71 -26.14 8.76
C GLN A 9 -8.62 -25.16 7.99
N LEU A 10 -8.76 -23.94 8.50
CA LEU A 10 -9.60 -22.90 7.89
C LEU A 10 -9.04 -22.47 6.53
N LYS A 11 -7.73 -22.37 6.39
CA LYS A 11 -7.11 -22.07 5.09
C LYS A 11 -7.47 -23.10 4.02
N ARG A 12 -7.47 -24.38 4.39
CA ARG A 12 -7.84 -25.45 3.47
C ARG A 12 -9.31 -25.43 3.09
N HIS A 13 -10.19 -25.10 4.04
CA HIS A 13 -11.64 -25.09 3.83
C HIS A 13 -12.12 -23.85 3.08
N GLU A 14 -11.60 -22.67 3.44
CA GLU A 14 -12.12 -21.40 2.94
C GLU A 14 -11.48 -20.96 1.62
N GLY A 15 -10.22 -21.35 1.39
CA GLY A 15 -9.45 -20.81 0.27
C GLY A 15 -9.12 -19.33 0.47
N CYS A 16 -8.19 -18.82 -0.34
CA CYS A 16 -7.74 -17.44 -0.22
C CYS A 16 -7.97 -16.67 -1.51
N VAL A 17 -8.74 -15.60 -1.44
CA VAL A 17 -8.97 -14.68 -2.56
C VAL A 17 -8.45 -13.31 -2.15
N LEU A 18 -7.46 -12.80 -2.88
CA LEU A 18 -6.73 -11.60 -2.50
C LEU A 18 -7.38 -10.28 -2.99
N HIS A 19 -8.61 -10.36 -3.48
CA HIS A 19 -9.40 -9.21 -3.87
C HIS A 19 -10.84 -9.40 -3.39
N ALA A 20 -11.59 -8.31 -3.37
CA ALA A 20 -13.01 -8.38 -3.01
C ALA A 20 -13.79 -9.21 -4.03
N TYR A 21 -14.69 -10.04 -3.53
CA TYR A 21 -15.61 -10.85 -4.36
C TYR A 21 -16.95 -10.97 -3.66
N GLU A 22 -17.97 -11.37 -4.39
CA GLU A 22 -19.27 -11.66 -3.80
C GLU A 22 -19.35 -13.15 -3.44
N ASP A 23 -19.82 -13.44 -2.23
CA ASP A 23 -20.07 -14.82 -1.82
C ASP A 23 -21.35 -15.36 -2.49
N HIS A 24 -21.72 -16.62 -2.18
CA HIS A 24 -22.90 -17.25 -2.78
C HIS A 24 -24.22 -16.56 -2.43
N LEU A 25 -24.23 -15.68 -1.42
CA LEU A 25 -25.40 -14.88 -1.01
C LEU A 25 -25.33 -13.44 -1.56
N GLY A 26 -24.28 -13.11 -2.31
CA GLY A 26 -24.10 -11.79 -2.90
C GLY A 26 -23.47 -10.76 -1.98
N TYR A 27 -22.80 -11.19 -0.91
CA TYR A 27 -22.14 -10.29 0.04
C TYR A 27 -20.66 -10.18 -0.24
N THR A 28 -20.13 -8.96 -0.15
CA THR A 28 -18.71 -8.68 -0.42
C THR A 28 -17.83 -9.33 0.63
N THR A 29 -16.83 -10.07 0.16
CA THR A 29 -15.95 -10.92 0.96
C THR A 29 -14.52 -10.81 0.43
N ILE A 30 -13.51 -11.07 1.26
CA ILE A 30 -12.11 -11.06 0.85
C ILE A 30 -11.28 -12.01 1.72
N GLY A 31 -10.16 -12.48 1.18
CA GLY A 31 -9.21 -13.31 1.92
C GLY A 31 -9.74 -14.71 2.15
N TYR A 32 -9.67 -15.17 3.39
CA TYR A 32 -10.20 -16.48 3.81
C TYR A 32 -11.64 -16.33 4.29
N GLY A 33 -12.52 -15.84 3.43
CA GLY A 33 -13.94 -15.71 3.75
C GLY A 33 -14.29 -14.56 4.71
N ARG A 34 -13.43 -13.52 4.79
CA ARG A 34 -13.72 -12.36 5.64
C ARG A 34 -14.83 -11.53 5.01
N LEU A 35 -15.96 -11.44 5.67
CA LEU A 35 -17.07 -10.59 5.26
C LEU A 35 -16.71 -9.12 5.49
N ILE A 36 -16.78 -8.31 4.42
CA ILE A 36 -16.56 -6.86 4.49
C ILE A 36 -17.79 -6.06 4.12
N ASP A 37 -18.88 -6.73 3.80
CA ASP A 37 -20.14 -6.08 3.43
C ASP A 37 -20.81 -5.46 4.65
N GLU A 38 -20.99 -4.14 4.61
CA GLU A 38 -21.59 -3.36 5.69
C GLU A 38 -23.01 -3.82 6.01
N ARG A 39 -23.77 -4.26 5.00
CA ARG A 39 -25.16 -4.71 5.16
C ARG A 39 -25.30 -5.89 6.13
N ARG A 40 -24.21 -6.63 6.34
CA ARG A 40 -24.21 -7.80 7.24
C ARG A 40 -23.29 -7.56 8.43
N GLY A 41 -22.94 -6.31 8.71
CA GLY A 41 -22.06 -5.98 9.83
C GLY A 41 -20.60 -6.34 9.61
N GLY A 42 -20.21 -6.56 8.34
CA GLY A 42 -18.83 -6.86 7.99
C GLY A 42 -17.94 -5.64 8.03
N GLY A 43 -16.67 -5.86 7.81
CA GLY A 43 -15.64 -4.82 7.77
C GLY A 43 -14.32 -5.29 8.33
N ILE A 44 -13.46 -4.35 8.68
CA ILE A 44 -12.17 -4.62 9.29
C ILE A 44 -12.04 -3.86 10.61
N SER A 45 -11.19 -4.36 11.49
CA SER A 45 -10.89 -3.70 12.76
C SER A 45 -9.85 -2.60 12.54
N GLN A 46 -9.70 -1.72 13.53
CA GLN A 46 -8.65 -0.70 13.52
C GLN A 46 -7.26 -1.34 13.40
N ALA A 47 -7.02 -2.42 14.15
CA ALA A 47 -5.74 -3.13 14.08
C ALA A 47 -5.46 -3.68 12.68
N GLU A 48 -6.48 -4.19 12.01
CA GLU A 48 -6.37 -4.69 10.64
C GLU A 48 -6.11 -3.54 9.65
N ALA A 49 -6.78 -2.41 9.81
CA ALA A 49 -6.54 -1.23 8.99
C ALA A 49 -5.10 -0.74 9.15
N ASP A 50 -4.60 -0.70 10.39
CA ASP A 50 -3.23 -0.29 10.69
C ASP A 50 -2.22 -1.25 10.07
N ALA A 51 -2.49 -2.56 10.10
CA ALA A 51 -1.63 -3.57 9.49
C ALA A 51 -1.59 -3.41 7.96
N LEU A 52 -2.73 -3.15 7.34
CA LEU A 52 -2.80 -2.87 5.90
C LEU A 52 -1.99 -1.63 5.54
N LEU A 53 -2.11 -0.58 6.34
CA LEU A 53 -1.35 0.65 6.12
C LEU A 53 0.16 0.41 6.21
N THR A 54 0.60 -0.31 7.23
CA THR A 54 2.02 -0.67 7.40
C THR A 54 2.53 -1.44 6.18
N ASN A 55 1.77 -2.40 5.71
CA ASN A 55 2.09 -3.18 4.51
C ASN A 55 2.13 -2.30 3.26
N ASP A 56 1.17 -1.40 3.12
CA ASP A 56 1.10 -0.51 1.97
C ASP A 56 2.29 0.46 1.92
N ILE A 57 2.67 1.00 3.08
CA ILE A 57 3.86 1.87 3.19
C ILE A 57 5.12 1.09 2.78
N ALA A 58 5.29 -0.12 3.29
CA ALA A 58 6.45 -0.97 2.94
C ALA A 58 6.52 -1.24 1.43
N ARG A 59 5.37 -1.49 0.80
CA ARG A 59 5.30 -1.72 -0.65
C ARG A 59 5.67 -0.47 -1.44
N VAL A 60 5.16 0.70 -1.03
CA VAL A 60 5.48 1.98 -1.68
C VAL A 60 6.97 2.27 -1.56
N VAL A 61 7.55 2.10 -0.37
CA VAL A 61 8.99 2.31 -0.13
C VAL A 61 9.82 1.39 -1.02
N ALA A 62 9.47 0.11 -1.10
CA ALA A 62 10.18 -0.85 -1.95
C ALA A 62 10.13 -0.45 -3.43
N ASP A 63 8.97 0.03 -3.90
CA ASP A 63 8.82 0.52 -5.27
C ASP A 63 9.68 1.76 -5.53
N LEU A 64 9.73 2.69 -4.57
CA LEU A 64 10.55 3.90 -4.66
C LEU A 64 12.04 3.56 -4.69
N GLU A 65 12.47 2.61 -3.86
CA GLU A 65 13.86 2.15 -3.82
C GLU A 65 14.30 1.58 -5.17
N ARG A 66 13.43 0.84 -5.83
CA ARG A 66 13.73 0.28 -7.16
C ARG A 66 13.72 1.33 -8.26
N SER A 67 12.85 2.33 -8.14
CA SER A 67 12.61 3.32 -9.20
C SER A 67 13.50 4.54 -9.08
N ILE A 68 13.89 4.90 -7.86
CA ILE A 68 14.73 6.07 -7.56
C ILE A 68 15.98 5.58 -6.85
N THR A 69 17.07 5.39 -7.60
CA THR A 69 18.31 4.80 -7.08
C THR A 69 18.94 5.60 -5.94
N CYS A 70 18.67 6.91 -5.89
CA CYS A 70 19.19 7.79 -4.84
C CYS A 70 18.25 7.94 -3.64
N PHE A 71 17.16 7.16 -3.57
CA PHE A 71 16.11 7.34 -2.55
C PHE A 71 16.67 7.40 -1.13
N HIS A 72 17.54 6.45 -0.76
CA HIS A 72 18.10 6.39 0.60
C HIS A 72 19.06 7.54 0.93
N ARG A 73 19.57 8.24 -0.08
CA ARG A 73 20.45 9.39 0.11
C ARG A 73 19.72 10.72 0.20
N LEU A 74 18.40 10.69 -0.02
CA LEU A 74 17.59 11.90 0.07
C LEU A 74 17.40 12.31 1.52
N PRO A 75 17.21 13.61 1.79
CA PRO A 75 16.79 14.05 3.12
C PRO A 75 15.50 13.36 3.55
N GLU A 76 15.35 13.11 4.85
CA GLU A 76 14.19 12.40 5.37
C GLU A 76 12.86 13.06 4.97
N ALA A 77 12.80 14.39 4.99
CA ALA A 77 11.60 15.11 4.57
C ALA A 77 11.24 14.82 3.11
N ALA A 78 12.23 14.71 2.24
CA ALA A 78 12.01 14.36 0.83
C ALA A 78 11.55 12.91 0.70
N GLN A 79 12.11 11.99 1.47
CA GLN A 79 11.67 10.60 1.50
C GLN A 79 10.20 10.50 1.91
N HIS A 80 9.80 11.19 2.99
CA HIS A 80 8.41 11.22 3.46
C HIS A 80 7.46 11.78 2.41
N ALA A 81 7.86 12.86 1.73
CA ALA A 81 7.04 13.46 0.68
C ALA A 81 6.81 12.50 -0.49
N LEU A 82 7.86 11.78 -0.90
CA LEU A 82 7.76 10.79 -1.98
C LEU A 82 6.89 9.61 -1.59
N VAL A 83 6.99 9.13 -0.35
CA VAL A 83 6.12 8.06 0.15
C VAL A 83 4.65 8.51 0.13
N ASN A 84 4.36 9.72 0.59
CA ASN A 84 3.00 10.27 0.54
C ASN A 84 2.48 10.34 -0.89
N MET A 85 3.28 10.85 -1.83
CA MET A 85 2.89 10.94 -3.24
C MET A 85 2.67 9.54 -3.83
N GLY A 86 3.58 8.62 -3.57
CA GLY A 86 3.48 7.24 -4.07
C GLY A 86 2.25 6.52 -3.52
N PHE A 87 1.90 6.77 -2.27
CA PHE A 87 0.72 6.19 -1.64
C PHE A 87 -0.57 6.70 -2.31
N GLN A 88 -0.65 7.99 -2.63
CA GLN A 88 -1.84 8.61 -3.20
C GLN A 88 -1.96 8.40 -4.71
N LEU A 89 -0.85 8.47 -5.45
CA LEU A 89 -0.84 8.46 -6.90
C LEU A 89 -0.47 7.11 -7.51
N GLY A 90 0.04 6.20 -6.68
CA GLY A 90 0.73 5.01 -7.17
C GLY A 90 2.12 5.37 -7.68
N THR A 91 3.02 4.39 -7.73
CA THR A 91 4.40 4.61 -8.18
C THR A 91 4.46 5.11 -9.63
N SER A 92 3.61 4.57 -10.50
CA SER A 92 3.54 5.01 -11.91
C SER A 92 3.16 6.48 -12.03
N GLY A 93 2.17 6.94 -11.24
CA GLY A 93 1.77 8.34 -11.22
C GLY A 93 2.88 9.25 -10.70
N LEU A 94 3.59 8.81 -9.66
CA LEU A 94 4.73 9.55 -9.13
C LEU A 94 5.84 9.70 -10.17
N LEU A 95 6.17 8.63 -10.88
CA LEU A 95 7.24 8.62 -11.88
C LEU A 95 6.96 9.52 -13.09
N ALA A 96 5.70 9.94 -13.27
CA ALA A 96 5.35 10.90 -14.31
C ALA A 96 5.85 12.33 -14.01
N PHE A 97 6.26 12.60 -12.75
CA PHE A 97 6.87 13.88 -12.37
C PHE A 97 8.35 13.89 -12.73
N GLU A 98 8.65 13.85 -14.03
CA GLU A 98 10.03 13.73 -14.55
C GLU A 98 10.97 14.84 -14.10
N ASN A 99 10.50 16.09 -14.14
CA ASN A 99 11.32 17.24 -13.76
C ASN A 99 11.67 17.23 -12.27
N MET A 100 10.70 16.83 -11.43
CA MET A 100 10.92 16.66 -10.00
C MET A 100 11.98 15.59 -9.73
N LEU A 101 11.87 14.44 -10.41
CA LEU A 101 12.81 13.34 -10.24
C LEU A 101 14.20 13.72 -10.71
N ALA A 102 14.32 14.45 -11.83
CA ALA A 102 15.60 14.95 -12.31
C ALA A 102 16.25 15.89 -11.30
N ALA A 103 15.47 16.79 -10.70
CA ALA A 103 15.97 17.70 -9.67
C ALA A 103 16.42 16.95 -8.42
N LEU A 104 15.69 15.91 -8.00
CA LEU A 104 16.07 15.08 -6.86
C LEU A 104 17.40 14.36 -7.11
N LYS A 105 17.58 13.79 -8.29
CA LYS A 105 18.82 13.09 -8.67
C LYS A 105 20.01 14.03 -8.71
N ALA A 106 19.78 15.30 -9.07
CA ALA A 106 20.81 16.32 -9.09
C ALA A 106 21.11 16.94 -7.71
N GLY A 107 20.32 16.57 -6.68
CA GLY A 107 20.45 17.13 -5.35
C GLY A 107 19.83 18.52 -5.20
N ASP A 108 19.02 18.94 -6.16
CA ASP A 108 18.33 20.23 -6.12
C ASP A 108 16.94 20.08 -5.47
N TRP A 109 16.96 20.10 -4.14
CA TRP A 109 15.74 19.87 -3.34
C TRP A 109 14.70 20.98 -3.53
N GLU A 110 15.16 22.21 -3.70
CA GLU A 110 14.28 23.37 -3.87
C GLU A 110 13.52 23.27 -5.20
N ARG A 111 14.22 22.94 -6.29
CA ARG A 111 13.58 22.75 -7.58
C ARG A 111 12.65 21.55 -7.58
N ALA A 112 13.04 20.48 -6.90
CA ALA A 112 12.20 19.30 -6.77
C ALA A 112 10.88 19.62 -6.10
N ALA A 113 10.91 20.43 -5.05
CA ALA A 113 9.70 20.88 -4.34
C ALA A 113 8.81 21.73 -5.24
N GLU A 114 9.38 22.62 -6.04
CA GLU A 114 8.64 23.43 -7.01
C GLU A 114 7.95 22.57 -8.06
N GLU A 115 8.68 21.61 -8.63
CA GLU A 115 8.16 20.72 -9.69
C GLU A 115 7.08 19.76 -9.16
N ALA A 116 7.11 19.42 -7.89
CA ALA A 116 6.07 18.59 -7.26
C ALA A 116 4.71 19.27 -7.23
N LEU A 117 4.68 20.61 -7.30
CA LEU A 117 3.44 21.40 -7.29
C LEU A 117 2.86 21.61 -8.70
N ASN A 118 3.59 21.26 -9.72
CA ASN A 118 3.17 21.36 -11.11
C ASN A 118 2.61 20.06 -11.62
#